data_bb2697f643db4eb0045e9c74e5f65bfb
#
_entry.id   bb2697f643db4eb0045e9c74e5f65bfb
#
_cell.length_a   1.000
_cell.length_b   1.000
_cell.length_c   1.000
_cell.angle_alpha   90.00
_cell.angle_beta   90.00
_cell.angle_gamma   90.00
#
_symmetry.space_group_name_H-M   'P 1'
#
loop_
_entity.id
_entity.type
_entity.pdbx_description
1 polymer ?
#
loop_
_entity_poly.entity_id
_entity_poly.type
_entity_poly.pdbx_seq_one_letter_code
_entity_poly.pdbx_strand_id
1 'polypeptide(L)'
;MNLPADGNGSAGVSRRAFLGQSALGAASLGIGAEVAAGATTRSATPAEENPWRYDVDSLRRVDPALIRYDRVSGFPVGDPHARRLALGPDGKIRVAAGKAVLVFSETGERLGRLETDEPVRAMAVGPEGLLYVGLRNRVETRDGKGRRIAQWPAFSGKPYVTAIAPSGADVFVADAGNRVVYRCDPDGRVRLRLGEKNPDRQVPGLVLPSPFLDVEPGADGLLRVNNPGRHKVETYTREGDLEQSWGRPGVAIDAFCGCCNPIALAMLPEGAGWVTAEKGLPRVKVYTPDGRFESVVAGPDRFAAVASEDREARTTADTVSDGLDVAVDASGRVWVLDLVGGTVQAFRKRDKEGTAKPA
;
A
#
# COMPACT_ATOMS: atom_id res chain seq x y z
N MET A 1 -55.20 -6.82 -36.98
CA MET A 1 -54.40 -7.78 -37.78
C MET A 1 -53.30 -8.30 -36.87
N ASN A 2 -53.45 -9.54 -36.41
CA ASN A 2 -52.50 -10.25 -35.54
C ASN A 2 -51.34 -10.84 -36.35
N LEU A 3 -50.16 -10.77 -35.84
CA LEU A 3 -49.06 -11.68 -36.15
C LEU A 3 -48.28 -12.02 -34.89
N PRO A 4 -47.76 -13.25 -34.72
CA PRO A 4 -47.39 -13.81 -33.44
C PRO A 4 -45.91 -13.60 -33.07
N ALA A 5 -45.64 -13.74 -31.77
CA ALA A 5 -44.32 -13.76 -31.18
C ALA A 5 -43.66 -15.14 -31.35
N ASP A 6 -42.41 -15.16 -31.82
CA ASP A 6 -41.56 -16.34 -31.73
C ASP A 6 -40.53 -16.13 -30.62
N GLY A 7 -40.63 -16.98 -29.61
CA GLY A 7 -39.69 -17.08 -28.54
C GLY A 7 -38.52 -17.99 -28.94
N ASN A 8 -37.29 -17.53 -28.63
CA ASN A 8 -36.14 -18.41 -28.63
C ASN A 8 -35.38 -18.20 -27.30
N GLY A 9 -35.68 -19.05 -26.34
CA GLY A 9 -35.01 -19.09 -25.04
C GLY A 9 -33.73 -19.89 -25.15
N SER A 10 -32.59 -19.23 -25.06
CA SER A 10 -31.29 -19.88 -24.81
C SER A 10 -31.11 -20.06 -23.30
N ALA A 11 -31.25 -21.28 -22.82
CA ALA A 11 -30.96 -21.66 -21.44
C ALA A 11 -29.44 -21.61 -21.19
N GLY A 12 -28.99 -20.64 -20.42
CA GLY A 12 -27.62 -20.54 -19.92
C GLY A 12 -27.35 -21.64 -18.89
N VAL A 13 -26.43 -22.54 -19.17
CA VAL A 13 -25.98 -23.59 -18.25
C VAL A 13 -25.11 -22.96 -17.16
N SER A 14 -25.58 -23.06 -15.92
CA SER A 14 -24.86 -22.59 -14.73
C SER A 14 -23.61 -23.43 -14.49
N ARG A 15 -22.47 -22.79 -14.22
CA ARG A 15 -21.16 -23.41 -13.88
C ARG A 15 -21.17 -24.29 -12.61
N ARG A 16 -22.28 -24.42 -11.91
CA ARG A 16 -22.43 -25.27 -10.71
C ARG A 16 -22.88 -26.71 -11.01
N ALA A 17 -23.20 -27.08 -12.25
CA ALA A 17 -23.69 -28.39 -12.60
C ALA A 17 -22.61 -29.40 -13.02
N PHE A 18 -21.31 -29.03 -13.01
CA PHE A 18 -20.24 -29.91 -13.54
C PHE A 18 -19.45 -30.70 -12.47
N LEU A 19 -19.79 -30.59 -11.19
CA LEU A 19 -19.08 -31.29 -10.10
C LEU A 19 -19.88 -32.32 -9.33
N GLY A 20 -20.87 -32.93 -9.95
CA GLY A 20 -21.78 -33.86 -9.25
C GLY A 20 -22.15 -35.13 -9.97
N GLN A 21 -21.19 -35.85 -10.56
CA GLN A 21 -21.46 -37.25 -10.97
C GLN A 21 -20.16 -38.04 -11.13
N SER A 22 -19.64 -38.64 -10.06
CA SER A 22 -18.77 -39.80 -10.10
C SER A 22 -18.72 -40.47 -8.72
N ALA A 23 -19.74 -41.16 -8.31
CA ALA A 23 -19.66 -42.19 -7.28
C ALA A 23 -20.89 -43.10 -7.40
N LEU A 24 -20.68 -44.31 -7.87
CA LEU A 24 -21.39 -45.49 -7.44
C LEU A 24 -21.01 -46.69 -8.36
N GLY A 25 -20.49 -47.72 -7.74
CA GLY A 25 -20.28 -49.03 -8.43
C GLY A 25 -19.18 -49.87 -7.82
N ALA A 26 -19.32 -50.27 -6.56
CA ALA A 26 -18.52 -51.37 -6.00
C ALA A 26 -19.34 -52.66 -6.02
N ALA A 27 -18.93 -53.64 -6.76
CA ALA A 27 -19.37 -55.03 -6.58
C ALA A 27 -18.15 -55.93 -6.44
N SER A 28 -18.09 -56.63 -5.30
CA SER A 28 -17.12 -57.60 -4.90
C SER A 28 -17.17 -58.90 -5.68
N LEU A 29 -16.02 -59.43 -6.06
CA LEU A 29 -15.77 -60.88 -6.18
C LEU A 29 -14.32 -61.16 -5.91
N GLY A 30 -14.03 -61.90 -4.81
CA GLY A 30 -12.73 -62.31 -4.45
C GLY A 30 -12.25 -63.54 -5.24
N ILE A 31 -10.97 -63.53 -5.57
CA ILE A 31 -10.16 -64.74 -5.76
C ILE A 31 -8.73 -64.35 -5.39
N GLY A 32 -8.15 -65.08 -4.45
CA GLY A 32 -6.77 -64.88 -4.00
C GLY A 32 -5.75 -65.31 -5.04
N ALA A 33 -4.67 -64.51 -5.13
CA ALA A 33 -3.37 -64.96 -5.62
C ALA A 33 -2.30 -64.09 -4.98
N GLU A 34 -1.42 -64.68 -4.21
CA GLU A 34 -0.17 -64.11 -3.75
C GLU A 34 0.68 -63.71 -4.95
N VAL A 35 1.05 -62.44 -5.05
CA VAL A 35 2.10 -62.00 -5.97
C VAL A 35 3.07 -61.15 -5.19
N ALA A 36 4.32 -61.53 -5.27
CA ALA A 36 5.48 -60.97 -4.63
C ALA A 36 5.60 -59.44 -4.79
N ALA A 37 5.94 -58.78 -3.68
CA ALA A 37 6.28 -57.39 -3.63
C ALA A 37 7.59 -57.11 -4.38
N GLY A 38 7.47 -56.68 -5.63
CA GLY A 38 8.51 -55.96 -6.36
C GLY A 38 8.27 -54.46 -6.20
N ALA A 39 8.99 -53.84 -5.27
CA ALA A 39 9.04 -52.39 -5.16
C ALA A 39 9.73 -51.79 -6.39
N THR A 40 8.97 -51.48 -7.43
CA THR A 40 9.45 -50.59 -8.48
C THR A 40 9.40 -49.17 -7.94
N THR A 41 10.54 -48.66 -7.52
CA THR A 41 10.77 -47.23 -7.36
C THR A 41 10.49 -46.58 -8.68
N ARG A 42 9.29 -45.96 -8.81
CA ARG A 42 9.03 -45.01 -9.87
C ARG A 42 10.02 -43.88 -9.68
N SER A 43 11.06 -43.85 -10.52
CA SER A 43 11.87 -42.67 -10.72
C SER A 43 10.94 -41.54 -11.11
N ALA A 44 10.82 -40.53 -10.21
CA ALA A 44 10.11 -39.32 -10.56
C ALA A 44 10.85 -38.69 -11.75
N THR A 45 10.22 -38.69 -12.91
CA THR A 45 10.64 -37.88 -14.04
C THR A 45 10.76 -36.44 -13.55
N PRO A 46 11.84 -35.70 -13.83
CA PRO A 46 11.93 -34.31 -13.51
C PRO A 46 10.66 -33.61 -14.07
N ALA A 47 9.93 -32.93 -13.21
CA ALA A 47 8.80 -32.13 -13.69
C ALA A 47 9.34 -31.23 -14.80
N GLU A 48 8.79 -31.35 -16.01
CA GLU A 48 9.12 -30.45 -17.11
C GLU A 48 8.99 -29.02 -16.58
N GLU A 49 10.09 -28.28 -16.61
CA GLU A 49 10.08 -26.87 -16.18
C GLU A 49 9.05 -26.14 -17.03
N ASN A 50 7.99 -25.67 -16.40
CA ASN A 50 7.01 -24.83 -17.07
C ASN A 50 7.73 -23.57 -17.59
N PRO A 51 7.91 -23.39 -18.92
CA PRO A 51 8.66 -22.27 -19.48
C PRO A 51 8.03 -20.91 -19.16
N TRP A 52 6.79 -20.91 -18.64
CA TRP A 52 6.06 -19.73 -18.20
C TRP A 52 6.14 -19.49 -16.69
N ARG A 53 6.91 -20.30 -15.96
CA ARG A 53 7.11 -20.11 -14.53
C ARG A 53 8.08 -18.94 -14.30
N TYR A 54 7.57 -17.86 -13.73
CA TYR A 54 8.42 -16.77 -13.26
C TYR A 54 9.27 -17.28 -12.08
N ASP A 55 10.57 -17.02 -12.14
CA ASP A 55 11.46 -17.20 -11.01
C ASP A 55 11.22 -16.04 -10.00
N VAL A 56 10.23 -16.26 -9.11
CA VAL A 56 9.87 -15.27 -8.10
C VAL A 56 11.01 -15.02 -7.13
N ASP A 57 11.88 -16.01 -6.90
CA ASP A 57 13.01 -15.88 -5.99
C ASP A 57 14.11 -15.00 -6.55
N SER A 58 14.29 -14.96 -7.86
CA SER A 58 15.18 -14.00 -8.51
C SER A 58 14.66 -12.56 -8.37
N LEU A 59 13.35 -12.37 -8.44
CA LEU A 59 12.72 -11.05 -8.29
C LEU A 59 12.82 -10.49 -6.86
N ARG A 60 13.05 -11.35 -5.87
CA ARG A 60 13.25 -10.94 -4.46
C ARG A 60 14.65 -10.42 -4.19
N ARG A 61 15.60 -10.65 -5.08
CA ARG A 61 16.96 -10.16 -4.94
C ARG A 61 17.10 -8.77 -5.54
N VAL A 62 17.62 -7.88 -4.75
CA VAL A 62 17.97 -6.52 -5.20
C VAL A 62 19.50 -6.46 -5.33
N ASP A 63 19.98 -5.91 -6.44
CA ASP A 63 21.41 -5.65 -6.61
C ASP A 63 21.93 -4.78 -5.43
N PRO A 64 22.91 -5.28 -4.64
CA PRO A 64 23.45 -4.54 -3.51
C PRO A 64 23.97 -3.14 -3.87
N ALA A 65 24.43 -2.94 -5.12
CA ALA A 65 24.89 -1.64 -5.59
C ALA A 65 23.78 -0.58 -5.67
N LEU A 66 22.52 -1.01 -5.79
CA LEU A 66 21.36 -0.12 -5.83
C LEU A 66 20.86 0.25 -4.42
N ILE A 67 21.21 -0.54 -3.41
CA ILE A 67 20.80 -0.29 -2.01
C ILE A 67 21.72 0.79 -1.43
N ARG A 68 21.17 1.97 -1.21
CA ARG A 68 21.91 3.17 -0.73
C ARG A 68 21.59 3.54 0.71
N TYR A 69 20.86 2.70 1.44
CA TYR A 69 20.45 2.95 2.81
C TYR A 69 20.82 1.78 3.72
N ASP A 70 21.17 2.10 4.95
CA ASP A 70 21.39 1.13 6.01
C ASP A 70 20.28 1.21 7.03
N ARG A 71 19.82 0.04 7.50
CA ARG A 71 18.90 -0.04 8.64
C ARG A 71 19.64 0.44 9.91
N VAL A 72 19.10 1.47 10.55
CA VAL A 72 19.72 2.06 11.77
C VAL A 72 18.96 1.70 13.04
N SER A 73 17.66 1.40 12.95
CA SER A 73 16.87 0.94 14.09
C SER A 73 15.64 0.17 13.62
N GLY A 74 14.88 -0.37 14.56
CA GLY A 74 13.59 -0.98 14.32
C GLY A 74 13.04 -1.65 15.58
N PHE A 75 11.72 -1.71 15.67
CA PHE A 75 11.02 -2.25 16.83
C PHE A 75 9.67 -2.89 16.39
N PRO A 76 9.15 -3.85 17.17
CA PRO A 76 7.82 -4.39 16.94
C PRO A 76 6.75 -3.40 17.40
N VAL A 77 5.67 -3.29 16.63
CA VAL A 77 4.50 -2.46 17.02
C VAL A 77 3.71 -3.10 18.16
N GLY A 78 3.69 -4.43 18.20
CA GLY A 78 2.96 -5.19 19.21
C GLY A 78 1.43 -5.13 19.03
N ASP A 79 0.96 -4.85 17.80
CA ASP A 79 -0.45 -4.88 17.44
C ASP A 79 -0.60 -5.36 15.98
N PRO A 80 -1.35 -6.45 15.73
CA PRO A 80 -1.48 -7.02 14.38
C PRO A 80 -2.32 -6.17 13.42
N HIS A 81 -2.99 -5.14 13.93
CA HIS A 81 -3.80 -4.23 13.13
C HIS A 81 -3.07 -2.92 12.77
N ALA A 82 -1.73 -2.90 12.89
CA ALA A 82 -0.92 -1.78 12.45
C ALA A 82 -1.13 -1.50 10.95
N ARG A 83 -1.35 -0.21 10.61
CA ARG A 83 -1.79 0.14 9.25
C ARG A 83 -1.15 1.39 8.67
N ARG A 84 -0.95 2.41 9.47
CA ARG A 84 -0.42 3.70 9.03
C ARG A 84 0.63 4.20 10.01
N LEU A 85 1.62 4.87 9.46
CA LEU A 85 2.74 5.48 10.15
C LEU A 85 2.67 7.00 9.97
N ALA A 86 2.87 7.76 11.03
CA ALA A 86 3.06 9.20 10.95
C ALA A 86 4.13 9.67 11.93
N LEU A 87 4.93 10.63 11.49
CA LEU A 87 5.93 11.28 12.30
C LEU A 87 5.42 12.64 12.76
N GLY A 88 5.66 12.98 14.01
CA GLY A 88 5.34 14.30 14.54
C GLY A 88 6.55 15.21 14.60
N PRO A 89 6.36 16.54 14.65
CA PRO A 89 7.45 17.49 14.87
C PRO A 89 8.09 17.34 16.25
N ASP A 90 7.43 16.61 17.16
CA ASP A 90 7.91 16.25 18.49
C ASP A 90 8.86 15.02 18.48
N GLY A 91 9.25 14.53 17.31
CA GLY A 91 10.12 13.36 17.13
C GLY A 91 9.42 12.01 17.45
N LYS A 92 8.13 12.03 17.81
CA LYS A 92 7.42 10.80 18.14
C LYS A 92 6.90 10.11 16.90
N ILE A 93 6.95 8.79 16.94
CA ILE A 93 6.41 7.91 15.93
C ILE A 93 5.00 7.50 16.35
N ARG A 94 4.06 7.69 15.45
CA ARG A 94 2.67 7.29 15.67
C ARG A 94 2.29 6.19 14.69
N VAL A 95 1.66 5.14 15.22
CA VAL A 95 1.19 4.00 14.42
C VAL A 95 -0.30 3.82 14.66
N ALA A 96 -1.08 3.94 13.62
CA ALA A 96 -2.49 3.59 13.65
C ALA A 96 -2.63 2.07 13.72
N ALA A 97 -3.31 1.55 14.74
CA ALA A 97 -3.49 0.13 14.98
C ALA A 97 -4.92 -0.15 15.48
N GLY A 98 -5.75 -0.69 14.61
CA GLY A 98 -7.17 -0.92 14.91
C GLY A 98 -7.86 0.38 15.36
N LYS A 99 -8.50 0.36 16.52
CA LYS A 99 -9.18 1.52 17.11
C LYS A 99 -8.26 2.36 18.02
N ALA A 100 -6.98 2.44 17.68
CA ALA A 100 -6.04 3.22 18.46
C ALA A 100 -4.92 3.85 17.62
N VAL A 101 -4.32 4.89 18.17
CA VAL A 101 -3.01 5.40 17.73
C VAL A 101 -2.01 5.08 18.83
N LEU A 102 -1.01 4.28 18.49
CA LEU A 102 0.11 3.94 19.37
C LEU A 102 1.20 4.99 19.20
N VAL A 103 1.78 5.45 20.28
CA VAL A 103 2.83 6.48 20.28
C VAL A 103 4.13 5.86 20.78
N PHE A 104 5.20 6.02 20.01
CA PHE A 104 6.53 5.49 20.33
C PHE A 104 7.58 6.59 20.30
N SER A 105 8.67 6.36 21.05
CA SER A 105 9.92 7.07 20.86
C SER A 105 10.63 6.58 19.59
N GLU A 106 11.69 7.26 19.16
CA GLU A 106 12.55 6.82 18.06
C GLU A 106 13.25 5.47 18.33
N THR A 107 13.41 5.12 19.60
CA THR A 107 14.00 3.83 20.02
C THR A 107 12.99 2.70 20.15
N GLY A 108 11.69 2.99 19.92
CA GLY A 108 10.61 2.00 20.01
C GLY A 108 10.00 1.82 21.40
N GLU A 109 10.33 2.69 22.36
CA GLU A 109 9.65 2.70 23.64
C GLU A 109 8.21 3.17 23.45
N ARG A 110 7.23 2.44 23.99
CA ARG A 110 5.82 2.81 23.94
C ARG A 110 5.52 3.93 24.91
N LEU A 111 5.28 5.12 24.41
CA LEU A 111 5.00 6.33 25.18
C LEU A 111 3.52 6.53 25.48
N GLY A 112 2.63 5.90 24.68
CA GLY A 112 1.20 6.07 24.89
C GLY A 112 0.33 5.31 23.91
N ARG A 113 -0.99 5.41 24.17
CA ARG A 113 -2.05 4.86 23.33
C ARG A 113 -3.24 5.81 23.37
N LEU A 114 -3.74 6.22 22.21
CA LEU A 114 -4.88 7.12 22.06
C LEU A 114 -6.03 6.31 21.44
N GLU A 115 -7.10 6.12 22.18
CA GLU A 115 -8.25 5.34 21.72
C GLU A 115 -9.14 6.15 20.77
N THR A 116 -9.75 5.45 19.84
CA THR A 116 -10.72 5.97 18.87
C THR A 116 -11.98 5.11 18.84
N ASP A 117 -13.11 5.71 18.47
CA ASP A 117 -14.40 5.01 18.44
C ASP A 117 -14.47 3.98 17.30
N GLU A 118 -13.75 4.23 16.19
CA GLU A 118 -13.70 3.41 14.98
C GLU A 118 -12.24 3.12 14.59
N PRO A 119 -11.99 2.11 13.74
CA PRO A 119 -10.66 1.82 13.24
C PRO A 119 -10.04 3.03 12.51
N VAL A 120 -8.81 3.37 12.87
CA VAL A 120 -8.02 4.42 12.22
C VAL A 120 -7.52 3.90 10.88
N ARG A 121 -7.79 4.64 9.81
CA ARG A 121 -7.43 4.25 8.44
C ARG A 121 -6.38 5.16 7.81
N ALA A 122 -6.34 6.40 8.25
CA ALA A 122 -5.39 7.39 7.82
C ALA A 122 -4.95 8.22 9.02
N MET A 123 -3.75 8.77 8.97
CA MET A 123 -3.25 9.60 10.05
C MET A 123 -2.19 10.56 9.52
N ALA A 124 -2.19 11.78 10.04
CA ALA A 124 -1.13 12.74 9.82
C ALA A 124 -0.94 13.60 11.07
N VAL A 125 0.25 14.17 11.23
CA VAL A 125 0.54 15.16 12.26
C VAL A 125 0.90 16.47 11.57
N GLY A 126 0.13 17.51 11.85
CA GLY A 126 0.39 18.84 11.34
C GLY A 126 1.60 19.51 12.02
N PRO A 127 2.10 20.64 11.47
CA PRO A 127 3.29 21.32 11.96
C PRO A 127 3.22 21.73 13.44
N GLU A 128 2.01 22.04 13.94
CA GLU A 128 1.77 22.43 15.34
C GLU A 128 1.49 21.24 16.27
N GLY A 129 1.70 20.02 15.78
CA GLY A 129 1.43 18.80 16.54
C GLY A 129 -0.05 18.39 16.58
N LEU A 130 -0.92 19.05 15.81
CA LEU A 130 -2.31 18.66 15.64
C LEU A 130 -2.38 17.29 14.95
N LEU A 131 -3.02 16.31 15.60
CA LEU A 131 -3.19 14.97 15.06
C LEU A 131 -4.49 14.90 14.25
N TYR A 132 -4.38 14.60 12.97
CA TYR A 132 -5.50 14.27 12.09
C TYR A 132 -5.68 12.75 12.08
N VAL A 133 -6.88 12.29 12.38
CA VAL A 133 -7.25 10.87 12.42
C VAL A 133 -8.35 10.62 11.41
N GLY A 134 -8.01 9.91 10.34
CA GLY A 134 -8.94 9.47 9.31
C GLY A 134 -9.63 8.18 9.72
N LEU A 135 -10.94 8.25 9.84
CA LEU A 135 -11.82 7.11 10.00
C LEU A 135 -12.34 6.70 8.62
N ARG A 136 -13.32 5.79 8.55
CA ARG A 136 -13.79 5.32 7.24
C ARG A 136 -14.32 6.45 6.34
N ASN A 137 -15.12 7.32 6.90
CA ASN A 137 -15.90 8.34 6.14
C ASN A 137 -15.68 9.78 6.62
N ARG A 138 -14.81 10.03 7.57
CA ARG A 138 -14.57 11.35 8.13
C ARG A 138 -13.17 11.48 8.72
N VAL A 139 -12.81 12.70 9.04
CA VAL A 139 -11.58 13.02 9.77
C VAL A 139 -11.95 13.61 11.13
N GLU A 140 -11.17 13.29 12.13
CA GLU A 140 -11.17 13.93 13.44
C GLU A 140 -9.84 14.63 13.66
N THR A 141 -9.86 15.78 14.32
CA THR A 141 -8.65 16.44 14.82
C THR A 141 -8.52 16.25 16.31
N ARG A 142 -7.30 15.98 16.77
CA ARG A 142 -6.99 15.72 18.18
C ARG A 142 -5.76 16.50 18.63
N ASP A 143 -5.74 16.89 19.89
CA ASP A 143 -4.57 17.54 20.49
C ASP A 143 -3.44 16.52 20.77
N GLY A 144 -2.28 17.02 21.21
CA GLY A 144 -1.13 16.19 21.56
C GLY A 144 -1.37 15.20 22.72
N LYS A 145 -2.48 15.36 23.47
CA LYS A 145 -2.93 14.45 24.53
C LYS A 145 -3.99 13.45 24.02
N GLY A 146 -4.35 13.52 22.73
CA GLY A 146 -5.33 12.64 22.11
C GLY A 146 -6.80 13.05 22.31
N ARG A 147 -7.09 14.19 22.95
CA ARG A 147 -8.47 14.67 23.11
C ARG A 147 -8.96 15.15 21.73
N ARG A 148 -10.18 14.72 21.36
CA ARG A 148 -10.81 15.18 20.13
C ARG A 148 -11.15 16.68 20.25
N ILE A 149 -10.59 17.47 19.33
CA ILE A 149 -10.83 18.90 19.21
C ILE A 149 -12.05 19.15 18.31
N ALA A 150 -12.06 18.47 17.15
CA ALA A 150 -13.14 18.56 16.20
C ALA A 150 -13.39 17.25 15.47
N GLN A 151 -14.58 17.12 14.94
CA GLN A 151 -14.97 16.07 14.01
C GLN A 151 -15.53 16.73 12.76
N TRP A 152 -14.96 16.39 11.61
CA TRP A 152 -15.40 16.92 10.33
C TRP A 152 -16.72 16.31 9.86
N PRO A 153 -17.45 16.98 8.97
CA PRO A 153 -18.57 16.39 8.28
C PRO A 153 -18.16 15.10 7.56
N ALA A 154 -19.04 14.12 7.53
CA ALA A 154 -18.78 12.89 6.80
C ALA A 154 -18.73 13.16 5.28
N PHE A 155 -17.78 12.53 4.60
CA PHE A 155 -17.72 12.52 3.15
C PHE A 155 -18.91 11.72 2.59
N SER A 156 -19.47 12.17 1.47
CA SER A 156 -20.59 11.53 0.81
C SER A 156 -20.16 10.35 -0.10
N GLY A 157 -21.11 9.61 -0.60
CA GLY A 157 -20.88 8.50 -1.54
C GLY A 157 -20.47 7.20 -0.84
N LYS A 158 -19.37 6.61 -1.26
CA LYS A 158 -18.81 5.37 -0.70
C LYS A 158 -17.41 5.62 -0.11
N PRO A 159 -17.27 6.48 0.88
CA PRO A 159 -15.97 6.93 1.35
C PRO A 159 -15.15 5.81 1.99
N TYR A 160 -13.86 5.88 1.75
CA TYR A 160 -12.84 5.06 2.37
C TYR A 160 -11.54 5.87 2.45
N VAL A 161 -11.40 6.67 3.50
CA VAL A 161 -10.25 7.54 3.72
C VAL A 161 -9.00 6.69 3.91
N THR A 162 -7.92 7.02 3.18
CA THR A 162 -6.67 6.25 3.19
C THR A 162 -5.43 7.07 3.49
N ALA A 163 -5.44 8.37 3.23
CA ALA A 163 -4.35 9.26 3.60
C ALA A 163 -4.86 10.66 3.94
N ILE A 164 -4.08 11.40 4.71
CA ILE A 164 -4.32 12.79 5.08
C ILE A 164 -2.98 13.51 4.99
N ALA A 165 -2.96 14.68 4.37
CA ALA A 165 -1.76 15.49 4.22
C ALA A 165 -2.07 16.97 4.47
N PRO A 166 -1.82 17.49 5.68
CA PRO A 166 -1.94 18.91 5.96
C PRO A 166 -0.82 19.70 5.28
N SER A 167 -1.16 20.82 4.62
CA SER A 167 -0.20 21.65 3.91
C SER A 167 -0.65 23.12 3.86
N GLY A 168 -0.05 23.95 4.69
CA GLY A 168 -0.44 25.36 4.84
C GLY A 168 -1.87 25.47 5.37
N ALA A 169 -2.71 26.22 4.66
CA ALA A 169 -4.13 26.40 5.00
C ALA A 169 -5.05 25.28 4.48
N ASP A 170 -4.51 24.31 3.75
CA ASP A 170 -5.27 23.19 3.19
C ASP A 170 -4.97 21.88 3.92
N VAL A 171 -5.94 20.98 3.88
CA VAL A 171 -5.76 19.58 4.27
C VAL A 171 -6.23 18.71 3.12
N PHE A 172 -5.33 17.92 2.56
CA PHE A 172 -5.67 16.98 1.50
C PHE A 172 -6.06 15.64 2.12
N VAL A 173 -7.17 15.07 1.65
CA VAL A 173 -7.70 13.80 2.13
C VAL A 173 -7.90 12.85 0.96
N ALA A 174 -7.15 11.78 0.93
CA ALA A 174 -7.29 10.72 -0.07
C ALA A 174 -8.43 9.79 0.32
N ASP A 175 -9.40 9.64 -0.58
CA ASP A 175 -10.56 8.77 -0.44
C ASP A 175 -10.55 7.72 -1.54
N ALA A 176 -10.06 6.53 -1.21
CA ALA A 176 -9.97 5.43 -2.15
C ALA A 176 -11.34 4.89 -2.57
N GLY A 177 -12.35 5.00 -1.71
CA GLY A 177 -13.70 4.53 -2.01
C GLY A 177 -14.40 5.36 -3.09
N ASN A 178 -14.21 6.67 -3.04
CA ASN A 178 -14.70 7.61 -4.04
C ASN A 178 -13.69 7.88 -5.18
N ARG A 179 -12.46 7.35 -5.09
CA ARG A 179 -11.37 7.55 -6.07
C ARG A 179 -11.05 9.01 -6.31
N VAL A 180 -10.86 9.75 -5.23
CA VAL A 180 -10.68 11.20 -5.26
C VAL A 180 -9.73 11.65 -4.15
N VAL A 181 -9.04 12.75 -4.34
CA VAL A 181 -8.39 13.50 -3.27
C VAL A 181 -9.21 14.76 -3.03
N TYR A 182 -9.66 14.95 -1.81
CA TYR A 182 -10.34 16.20 -1.40
C TYR A 182 -9.29 17.22 -0.96
N ARG A 183 -9.41 18.44 -1.43
CA ARG A 183 -8.80 19.63 -0.82
C ARG A 183 -9.83 20.23 0.13
N CYS A 184 -9.51 20.23 1.42
CA CYS A 184 -10.38 20.73 2.48
C CYS A 184 -9.75 21.94 3.17
N ASP A 185 -10.59 22.77 3.78
CA ASP A 185 -10.12 23.74 4.78
C ASP A 185 -9.85 23.05 6.14
N PRO A 186 -9.25 23.74 7.13
CA PRO A 186 -8.98 23.16 8.44
C PRO A 186 -10.23 22.68 9.21
N ASP A 187 -11.42 23.18 8.85
CA ASP A 187 -12.70 22.77 9.43
C ASP A 187 -13.32 21.58 8.72
N GLY A 188 -12.64 21.06 7.66
CA GLY A 188 -13.07 19.88 6.91
C GLY A 188 -14.09 20.15 5.81
N ARG A 189 -14.32 21.41 5.44
CA ARG A 189 -15.18 21.73 4.29
C ARG A 189 -14.41 21.43 3.01
N VAL A 190 -15.01 20.61 2.15
CA VAL A 190 -14.45 20.29 0.84
C VAL A 190 -14.50 21.52 -0.05
N ARG A 191 -13.34 21.97 -0.51
CA ARG A 191 -13.15 23.09 -1.45
C ARG A 191 -13.06 22.61 -2.88
N LEU A 192 -12.41 21.44 -3.08
CA LEU A 192 -12.15 20.90 -4.40
C LEU A 192 -12.03 19.37 -4.34
N ARG A 193 -12.28 18.72 -5.47
CA ARG A 193 -12.07 17.29 -5.70
C ARG A 193 -11.06 17.14 -6.82
N LEU A 194 -9.95 16.41 -6.54
CA LEU A 194 -8.87 16.18 -7.48
C LEU A 194 -8.82 14.70 -7.90
N GLY A 195 -8.28 14.44 -9.09
CA GLY A 195 -8.07 13.08 -9.58
C GLY A 195 -9.31 12.42 -10.17
N GLU A 196 -10.46 13.07 -10.20
CA GLU A 196 -11.64 12.60 -10.93
C GLU A 196 -11.40 12.69 -12.44
N LYS A 197 -11.95 11.72 -13.19
CA LYS A 197 -11.84 11.74 -14.66
C LYS A 197 -12.44 13.02 -15.24
N ASN A 198 -11.60 13.78 -15.92
CA ASN A 198 -12.03 15.02 -16.60
C ASN A 198 -11.30 15.11 -17.96
N PRO A 199 -11.98 14.77 -19.07
CA PRO A 199 -11.39 14.82 -20.40
C PRO A 199 -10.93 16.21 -20.80
N ASP A 200 -11.67 17.28 -20.43
CA ASP A 200 -11.36 18.66 -20.81
C ASP A 200 -10.05 19.14 -20.17
N ARG A 201 -9.73 18.63 -18.98
CA ARG A 201 -8.49 18.91 -18.25
C ARG A 201 -7.43 17.81 -18.43
N GLN A 202 -7.67 16.85 -19.32
CA GLN A 202 -6.80 15.70 -19.57
C GLN A 202 -6.51 14.84 -18.30
N VAL A 203 -7.39 14.88 -17.30
CA VAL A 203 -7.26 14.06 -16.09
C VAL A 203 -7.84 12.67 -16.37
N PRO A 204 -7.03 11.61 -16.32
CA PRO A 204 -7.46 10.26 -16.72
C PRO A 204 -8.36 9.57 -15.69
N GLY A 205 -8.40 10.09 -14.47
CA GLY A 205 -9.06 9.48 -13.33
C GLY A 205 -8.19 8.47 -12.58
N LEU A 206 -8.45 8.31 -11.29
CA LEU A 206 -7.73 7.37 -10.42
C LEU A 206 -8.25 5.95 -10.60
N VAL A 207 -7.35 4.99 -10.73
CA VAL A 207 -7.65 3.55 -10.86
C VAL A 207 -7.13 2.83 -9.62
N LEU A 208 -8.04 2.37 -8.77
CA LEU A 208 -7.73 1.81 -7.46
C LEU A 208 -8.27 0.37 -7.36
N PRO A 209 -7.49 -0.65 -7.75
CA PRO A 209 -7.88 -2.05 -7.61
C PRO A 209 -7.94 -2.51 -6.14
N SER A 210 -7.20 -1.82 -5.27
CA SER A 210 -7.18 -2.00 -3.82
C SER A 210 -7.13 -0.63 -3.13
N PRO A 211 -7.55 -0.50 -1.87
CA PRO A 211 -7.73 0.78 -1.20
C PRO A 211 -6.41 1.39 -0.71
N PHE A 212 -5.48 1.61 -1.64
CA PHE A 212 -4.21 2.29 -1.41
C PHE A 212 -4.16 3.55 -2.27
N LEU A 213 -4.74 4.62 -1.78
CA LEU A 213 -4.60 5.96 -2.33
C LEU A 213 -3.83 6.81 -1.33
N ASP A 214 -2.80 7.46 -1.80
CA ASP A 214 -1.95 8.33 -1.00
C ASP A 214 -1.74 9.67 -1.68
N VAL A 215 -1.52 10.71 -0.89
CA VAL A 215 -1.27 12.07 -1.35
C VAL A 215 -0.19 12.72 -0.51
N GLU A 216 0.79 13.32 -1.17
CA GLU A 216 1.90 14.00 -0.52
C GLU A 216 2.12 15.38 -1.17
N PRO A 217 2.01 16.48 -0.41
CA PRO A 217 2.35 17.81 -0.88
C PRO A 217 3.86 17.95 -1.08
N GLY A 218 4.26 18.47 -2.23
CA GLY A 218 5.66 18.76 -2.55
C GLY A 218 6.11 20.13 -2.04
N ALA A 219 7.42 20.29 -1.88
CA ALA A 219 8.05 21.58 -1.58
C ALA A 219 7.82 22.63 -2.70
N ASP A 220 7.54 22.18 -3.90
CA ASP A 220 7.18 22.98 -5.08
C ASP A 220 5.72 23.46 -5.09
N GLY A 221 4.96 23.12 -4.05
CA GLY A 221 3.53 23.49 -3.93
C GLY A 221 2.59 22.57 -4.71
N LEU A 222 3.10 21.63 -5.48
CA LEU A 222 2.32 20.62 -6.19
C LEU A 222 2.01 19.41 -5.31
N LEU A 223 1.04 18.61 -5.73
CA LEU A 223 0.63 17.41 -5.03
C LEU A 223 1.08 16.18 -5.80
N ARG A 224 1.66 15.20 -5.10
CA ARG A 224 1.89 13.87 -5.66
C ARG A 224 0.82 12.94 -5.15
N VAL A 225 0.20 12.24 -6.08
CA VAL A 225 -0.88 11.28 -5.83
C VAL A 225 -0.50 9.97 -6.49
N ASN A 226 -0.48 8.88 -5.75
CA ASN A 226 -0.29 7.59 -6.38
C ASN A 226 -1.55 7.18 -7.14
N ASN A 227 -1.36 6.57 -8.31
CA ASN A 227 -2.42 5.95 -9.10
C ASN A 227 -2.04 4.47 -9.32
N PRO A 228 -2.25 3.61 -8.29
CA PRO A 228 -1.66 2.27 -8.25
C PRO A 228 -2.08 1.38 -9.41
N GLY A 229 -3.34 1.46 -9.85
CA GLY A 229 -3.82 0.65 -10.97
C GLY A 229 -3.28 1.10 -12.33
N ARG A 230 -2.68 2.30 -12.39
CA ARG A 230 -1.93 2.78 -13.56
C ARG A 230 -0.43 2.62 -13.42
N HIS A 231 0.06 2.20 -12.26
CA HIS A 231 1.49 2.13 -11.91
C HIS A 231 2.18 3.49 -12.06
N LYS A 232 1.51 4.54 -11.57
CA LYS A 232 1.94 5.93 -11.71
C LYS A 232 1.95 6.64 -10.37
N VAL A 233 2.81 7.64 -10.28
CA VAL A 233 2.65 8.79 -9.41
C VAL A 233 2.29 9.97 -10.32
N GLU A 234 1.20 10.62 -10.02
CA GLU A 234 0.66 11.74 -10.78
C GLU A 234 0.87 13.03 -9.98
N THR A 235 1.27 14.09 -10.67
CA THR A 235 1.51 15.41 -10.07
C THR A 235 0.37 16.33 -10.46
N TYR A 236 -0.27 16.92 -9.46
CA TYR A 236 -1.39 17.83 -9.65
C TYR A 236 -1.07 19.22 -9.08
N THR A 237 -1.61 20.27 -9.72
CA THR A 237 -1.75 21.57 -9.07
C THR A 237 -2.74 21.47 -7.91
N ARG A 238 -2.76 22.48 -7.03
CA ARG A 238 -3.78 22.57 -5.96
C ARG A 238 -5.20 22.80 -6.51
N GLU A 239 -5.32 23.23 -7.76
CA GLU A 239 -6.56 23.44 -8.52
C GLU A 239 -6.99 22.19 -9.28
N GLY A 240 -6.18 21.11 -9.22
CA GLY A 240 -6.51 19.78 -9.77
C GLY A 240 -6.15 19.60 -11.24
N ASP A 241 -5.27 20.42 -11.81
CA ASP A 241 -4.71 20.18 -13.14
C ASP A 241 -3.60 19.12 -13.04
N LEU A 242 -3.60 18.20 -13.98
CA LEU A 242 -2.55 17.19 -14.09
C LEU A 242 -1.34 17.78 -14.83
N GLU A 243 -0.23 17.93 -14.12
CA GLU A 243 1.01 18.50 -14.66
C GLU A 243 1.95 17.44 -15.23
N GLN A 244 2.10 16.33 -14.51
CA GLN A 244 3.08 15.30 -14.82
C GLN A 244 2.64 13.95 -14.30
N SER A 245 3.16 12.88 -14.91
CA SER A 245 3.07 11.55 -14.31
C SER A 245 4.33 10.75 -14.62
N TRP A 246 4.76 9.92 -13.68
CA TRP A 246 5.90 9.04 -13.83
C TRP A 246 5.62 7.64 -13.26
N GLY A 247 6.54 6.69 -13.52
CA GLY A 247 6.36 5.29 -13.18
C GLY A 247 5.84 4.48 -14.36
N ARG A 248 6.00 3.17 -14.30
CA ARG A 248 5.57 2.21 -15.31
C ARG A 248 5.31 0.83 -14.70
N PRO A 249 4.43 0.01 -15.27
CA PRO A 249 4.27 -1.37 -14.84
C PRO A 249 5.50 -2.20 -15.20
N GLY A 250 5.81 -3.21 -14.40
CA GLY A 250 6.87 -4.18 -14.71
C GLY A 250 7.55 -4.74 -13.47
N VAL A 251 8.36 -5.78 -13.67
CA VAL A 251 9.12 -6.47 -12.62
C VAL A 251 10.49 -5.84 -12.35
N ALA A 252 11.00 -5.04 -13.29
CA ALA A 252 12.27 -4.35 -13.14
C ALA A 252 12.29 -3.45 -11.91
N ILE A 253 13.48 -3.18 -11.37
CA ILE A 253 13.60 -2.45 -10.11
C ILE A 253 13.07 -1.02 -10.18
N ASP A 254 13.17 -0.37 -11.32
CA ASP A 254 12.68 0.99 -11.60
C ASP A 254 11.18 1.04 -11.93
N ALA A 255 10.54 -0.12 -12.13
CA ALA A 255 9.11 -0.25 -12.42
C ALA A 255 8.31 -0.63 -11.18
N PHE A 256 6.99 -0.48 -11.21
CA PHE A 256 6.06 -0.90 -10.17
C PHE A 256 5.49 -2.27 -10.50
N CYS A 257 5.76 -3.25 -9.64
CA CYS A 257 5.39 -4.64 -9.84
C CYS A 257 3.97 -4.94 -9.32
N GLY A 258 3.29 -5.90 -9.94
CA GLY A 258 1.97 -6.38 -9.51
C GLY A 258 0.81 -5.54 -10.04
N CYS A 259 -0.37 -5.65 -9.44
CA CYS A 259 -1.59 -5.03 -9.97
C CYS A 259 -1.90 -3.64 -9.42
N CYS A 260 -1.23 -3.20 -8.36
CA CYS A 260 -1.60 -1.98 -7.64
C CYS A 260 -0.45 -1.42 -6.81
N ASN A 261 0.55 -0.86 -7.47
CA ASN A 261 1.70 -0.18 -6.88
C ASN A 261 2.01 1.14 -7.63
N PRO A 262 2.62 2.13 -6.98
CA PRO A 262 3.01 2.17 -5.56
C PRO A 262 1.82 2.33 -4.62
N ILE A 263 1.98 1.94 -3.34
CA ILE A 263 0.90 2.00 -2.34
C ILE A 263 1.05 3.12 -1.32
N ALA A 264 2.24 3.65 -1.14
CA ALA A 264 2.52 4.77 -0.24
C ALA A 264 3.63 5.66 -0.82
N LEU A 265 3.60 6.92 -0.41
CA LEU A 265 4.52 7.98 -0.82
C LEU A 265 5.04 8.75 0.39
N ALA A 266 6.26 9.24 0.32
CA ALA A 266 6.78 10.26 1.24
C ALA A 266 7.80 11.15 0.52
N MET A 267 7.86 12.43 0.87
CA MET A 267 8.83 13.37 0.32
C MET A 267 10.12 13.34 1.13
N LEU A 268 11.26 13.33 0.45
CA LEU A 268 12.56 13.58 1.07
C LEU A 268 12.69 15.08 1.45
N PRO A 269 13.49 15.41 2.47
CA PRO A 269 13.67 16.80 2.90
C PRO A 269 14.04 17.72 1.74
N GLU A 270 13.58 18.96 1.82
CA GLU A 270 13.85 20.02 0.83
C GLU A 270 13.40 19.67 -0.60
N GLY A 271 12.52 18.67 -0.74
CA GLY A 271 12.07 18.21 -2.06
C GLY A 271 13.12 17.42 -2.84
N ALA A 272 14.13 16.86 -2.16
CA ALA A 272 15.24 16.14 -2.79
C ALA A 272 14.81 14.87 -3.56
N GLY A 273 13.57 14.46 -3.45
CA GLY A 273 13.00 13.32 -4.18
C GLY A 273 11.83 12.68 -3.44
N TRP A 274 11.45 11.49 -3.91
CA TRP A 274 10.27 10.77 -3.46
C TRP A 274 10.65 9.36 -3.00
N VAL A 275 10.11 8.96 -1.87
CA VAL A 275 10.15 7.57 -1.40
C VAL A 275 8.82 6.92 -1.77
N THR A 276 8.87 5.73 -2.35
CA THR A 276 7.68 4.92 -2.66
C THR A 276 7.76 3.57 -1.98
N ALA A 277 6.61 3.03 -1.60
CA ALA A 277 6.50 1.67 -1.09
C ALA A 277 5.62 0.80 -1.99
N GLU A 278 5.98 -0.47 -2.10
CA GLU A 278 5.27 -1.48 -2.88
C GLU A 278 4.79 -2.63 -2.00
N LYS A 279 3.74 -3.32 -2.44
CA LYS A 279 3.24 -4.56 -1.86
C LYS A 279 3.38 -5.75 -2.81
N GLY A 280 3.17 -6.97 -2.30
CA GLY A 280 3.31 -8.21 -3.04
C GLY A 280 4.78 -8.62 -3.23
N LEU A 281 5.58 -7.79 -3.86
CA LEU A 281 7.03 -7.80 -3.84
C LEU A 281 7.46 -6.53 -3.08
N PRO A 282 7.57 -6.60 -1.73
CA PRO A 282 7.72 -5.41 -0.91
C PRO A 282 9.08 -4.75 -1.15
N ARG A 283 9.07 -3.53 -1.69
CA ARG A 283 10.25 -2.73 -1.98
C ARG A 283 10.01 -1.29 -1.56
N VAL A 284 11.02 -0.66 -1.00
CA VAL A 284 11.03 0.77 -0.73
C VAL A 284 12.10 1.41 -1.60
N LYS A 285 11.70 2.35 -2.45
CA LYS A 285 12.54 2.92 -3.50
C LYS A 285 12.55 4.44 -3.45
N VAL A 286 13.64 5.03 -3.95
CA VAL A 286 13.82 6.47 -4.07
C VAL A 286 13.81 6.87 -5.54
N TYR A 287 13.11 7.95 -5.81
CA TYR A 287 13.03 8.61 -7.11
C TYR A 287 13.44 10.08 -6.96
N THR A 288 14.06 10.62 -8.00
CA THR A 288 14.38 12.03 -8.09
C THR A 288 13.12 12.90 -8.10
N PRO A 289 13.21 14.23 -7.90
CA PRO A 289 12.04 15.12 -7.95
C PRO A 289 11.21 15.01 -9.23
N ASP A 290 11.88 14.74 -10.37
CA ASP A 290 11.26 14.52 -11.69
C ASP A 290 10.83 13.07 -11.97
N GLY A 291 10.91 12.18 -10.96
CA GLY A 291 10.37 10.81 -11.01
C GLY A 291 11.29 9.78 -11.69
N ARG A 292 12.59 10.05 -11.85
CA ARG A 292 13.57 9.04 -12.29
C ARG A 292 14.00 8.18 -11.12
N PHE A 293 14.11 6.88 -11.32
CA PHE A 293 14.62 5.96 -10.31
C PHE A 293 16.05 6.34 -9.90
N GLU A 294 16.30 6.43 -8.59
CA GLU A 294 17.60 6.76 -8.01
C GLU A 294 18.24 5.57 -7.30
N SER A 295 17.51 4.95 -6.37
CA SER A 295 18.07 3.91 -5.51
C SER A 295 16.99 3.11 -4.78
N VAL A 296 17.43 2.09 -4.04
CA VAL A 296 16.60 1.28 -3.16
C VAL A 296 16.95 1.59 -1.70
N VAL A 297 15.92 1.79 -0.89
CA VAL A 297 16.04 1.87 0.56
C VAL A 297 16.14 0.46 1.14
N ALA A 298 15.19 -0.42 0.78
CA ALA A 298 15.15 -1.79 1.26
C ALA A 298 14.44 -2.68 0.23
N GLY A 299 14.96 -3.89 0.05
CA GLY A 299 14.40 -4.94 -0.79
C GLY A 299 13.49 -5.90 -0.01
N PRO A 300 12.91 -6.89 -0.71
CA PRO A 300 11.98 -7.85 -0.13
C PRO A 300 12.57 -8.72 0.98
N ASP A 301 13.89 -8.85 1.04
CA ASP A 301 14.62 -9.59 2.07
C ASP A 301 14.53 -8.95 3.47
N ARG A 302 14.12 -7.68 3.53
CA ARG A 302 14.01 -6.90 4.78
C ARG A 302 12.60 -6.93 5.39
N PHE A 303 11.61 -7.44 4.68
CA PHE A 303 10.21 -7.39 5.07
C PHE A 303 9.61 -8.79 5.12
N ALA A 304 8.59 -8.96 5.97
CA ALA A 304 7.88 -10.22 6.05
C ALA A 304 7.11 -10.49 4.75
N ALA A 305 7.17 -11.72 4.27
CA ALA A 305 6.37 -12.17 3.15
C ALA A 305 5.04 -12.74 3.65
N VAL A 306 3.95 -12.42 2.96
CA VAL A 306 2.67 -13.10 3.19
C VAL A 306 2.77 -14.49 2.56
N ALA A 307 2.61 -15.54 3.36
CA ALA A 307 2.45 -16.89 2.83
C ALA A 307 1.20 -16.95 1.94
N SER A 308 1.28 -17.68 0.82
CA SER A 308 0.18 -17.75 -0.15
C SER A 308 -1.14 -18.26 0.45
N GLU A 309 -1.03 -19.12 1.46
CA GLU A 309 -2.15 -19.73 2.18
C GLU A 309 -2.86 -18.75 3.14
N ASP A 310 -2.16 -17.73 3.62
CA ASP A 310 -2.69 -16.74 4.56
C ASP A 310 -3.33 -15.51 3.86
N ARG A 311 -3.16 -15.37 2.55
CA ARG A 311 -3.65 -14.19 1.81
C ARG A 311 -5.16 -14.03 1.84
N GLU A 312 -5.90 -15.13 1.68
CA GLU A 312 -7.36 -15.08 1.69
C GLU A 312 -7.90 -14.82 3.10
N ALA A 313 -7.28 -15.40 4.14
CA ALA A 313 -7.68 -15.19 5.53
C ALA A 313 -7.43 -13.76 6.02
N ARG A 314 -6.44 -13.04 5.45
CA ARG A 314 -6.06 -11.67 5.83
C ARG A 314 -6.76 -10.59 5.02
N THR A 315 -7.46 -10.94 3.93
CA THR A 315 -8.13 -9.98 3.05
C THR A 315 -9.62 -9.93 3.34
N THR A 316 -10.00 -9.38 4.47
CA THR A 316 -11.37 -8.88 4.63
C THR A 316 -11.43 -7.43 4.12
N ALA A 317 -12.62 -6.97 3.69
CA ALA A 317 -12.82 -5.61 3.19
C ALA A 317 -12.35 -4.51 4.18
N ASP A 318 -12.15 -4.87 5.44
CA ASP A 318 -11.74 -3.97 6.52
C ASP A 318 -10.29 -4.17 6.98
N THR A 319 -9.60 -5.23 6.57
CA THR A 319 -8.22 -5.52 6.95
C THR A 319 -7.33 -5.60 5.72
N VAL A 320 -6.72 -4.48 5.34
CA VAL A 320 -5.57 -4.50 4.44
C VAL A 320 -4.35 -4.81 5.31
N SER A 321 -3.94 -6.05 5.32
CA SER A 321 -2.80 -6.54 6.11
C SER A 321 -1.58 -6.90 5.26
N ASP A 322 -1.52 -6.35 4.03
CA ASP A 322 -0.45 -6.61 3.08
C ASP A 322 0.13 -5.27 2.61
N GLY A 323 1.44 -5.13 2.67
CA GLY A 323 2.16 -3.98 2.15
C GLY A 323 3.02 -3.24 3.18
N LEU A 324 3.45 -2.08 2.80
CA LEU A 324 4.33 -1.19 3.55
C LEU A 324 3.72 0.21 3.62
N ASP A 325 3.95 0.91 4.72
CA ASP A 325 3.73 2.34 4.81
C ASP A 325 5.04 3.06 5.08
N VAL A 326 5.20 4.28 4.58
CA VAL A 326 6.47 5.03 4.68
C VAL A 326 6.24 6.45 5.16
N ALA A 327 7.21 6.94 5.93
CA ALA A 327 7.34 8.34 6.28
C ALA A 327 8.83 8.72 6.28
N VAL A 328 9.12 10.01 6.11
CA VAL A 328 10.49 10.54 6.13
C VAL A 328 10.58 11.63 7.17
N ASP A 329 11.61 11.58 8.01
CA ASP A 329 11.85 12.63 9.00
C ASP A 329 12.72 13.76 8.45
N ALA A 330 12.83 14.85 9.21
CA ALA A 330 13.60 16.03 8.82
C ALA A 330 15.11 15.75 8.59
N SER A 331 15.63 14.65 9.14
CA SER A 331 17.02 14.23 8.91
C SER A 331 17.20 13.36 7.66
N GLY A 332 16.11 13.06 6.94
CA GLY A 332 16.11 12.20 5.76
C GLY A 332 16.13 10.71 6.07
N ARG A 333 15.89 10.30 7.32
CA ARG A 333 15.68 8.89 7.64
C ARG A 333 14.32 8.45 7.09
N VAL A 334 14.31 7.31 6.40
CA VAL A 334 13.10 6.67 5.89
C VAL A 334 12.59 5.68 6.94
N TRP A 335 11.42 5.94 7.45
CA TRP A 335 10.70 5.07 8.38
C TRP A 335 9.72 4.21 7.60
N VAL A 336 9.75 2.92 7.83
CA VAL A 336 8.93 1.94 7.12
C VAL A 336 8.14 1.12 8.14
N LEU A 337 6.83 1.11 8.00
CA LEU A 337 5.95 0.18 8.70
C LEU A 337 5.73 -1.05 7.81
N ASP A 338 6.18 -2.20 8.25
CA ASP A 338 5.86 -3.49 7.64
C ASP A 338 4.54 -3.99 8.25
N LEU A 339 3.48 -3.97 7.46
CA LEU A 339 2.15 -4.37 7.91
C LEU A 339 2.04 -5.87 8.18
N VAL A 340 2.84 -6.68 7.48
CA VAL A 340 2.87 -8.15 7.64
C VAL A 340 3.71 -8.53 8.85
N GLY A 341 4.91 -7.96 8.95
CA GLY A 341 5.84 -8.23 10.06
C GLY A 341 5.47 -7.52 11.36
N GLY A 342 4.54 -6.56 11.33
CA GLY A 342 4.15 -5.78 12.50
C GLY A 342 5.31 -4.99 13.10
N THR A 343 6.24 -4.50 12.26
CA THR A 343 7.45 -3.80 12.70
C THR A 343 7.60 -2.43 12.07
N VAL A 344 8.17 -1.48 12.81
CA VAL A 344 8.67 -0.22 12.27
C VAL A 344 10.17 -0.33 12.14
N GLN A 345 10.73 0.08 11.01
CA GLN A 345 12.16 0.07 10.72
C GLN A 345 12.60 1.45 10.22
N ALA A 346 13.77 1.92 10.65
CA ALA A 346 14.35 3.17 10.18
C ALA A 346 15.59 2.91 9.34
N PHE A 347 15.71 3.62 8.25
CA PHE A 347 16.82 3.52 7.31
C PHE A 347 17.45 4.92 7.09
N ARG A 348 18.79 4.96 7.04
CA ARG A 348 19.54 6.17 6.76
C ARG A 348 20.34 6.01 5.48
N LYS A 349 20.35 7.04 4.64
CA LYS A 349 21.17 7.07 3.42
C LYS A 349 22.64 6.97 3.80
N ARG A 350 23.38 6.11 3.10
CA ARG A 350 24.83 5.98 3.26
C ARG A 350 25.49 7.27 2.82
N ASP A 351 26.45 7.75 3.59
CA ASP A 351 27.32 8.81 3.15
C ASP A 351 28.08 8.33 1.91
N LYS A 352 28.23 9.18 0.91
CA LYS A 352 29.13 8.87 -0.20
C LYS A 352 30.50 8.68 0.44
N GLU A 353 31.06 7.47 0.37
CA GLU A 353 32.44 7.23 0.77
C GLU A 353 33.30 8.34 0.19
N GLY A 354 33.99 9.06 1.08
CA GLY A 354 34.74 10.22 0.70
C GLY A 354 35.76 9.87 -0.38
N THR A 355 35.73 10.60 -1.49
CA THR A 355 36.89 10.76 -2.30
C THR A 355 37.95 11.32 -1.37
N ALA A 356 38.88 10.46 -0.91
CA ALA A 356 40.09 10.89 -0.23
C ALA A 356 40.73 11.97 -1.11
N LYS A 357 40.81 13.19 -0.59
CA LYS A 357 41.57 14.24 -1.22
C LYS A 357 43.01 13.72 -1.33
N PRO A 358 43.62 13.65 -2.51
CA PRO A 358 45.05 13.33 -2.58
C PRO A 358 45.80 14.40 -1.85
N ALA A 359 46.74 13.94 -1.04
CA ALA A 359 47.65 14.77 -0.24
C ALA A 359 48.55 15.65 -1.12
#